data_19c144f277184acb25c7cb138826a682
#
_entry.id   19c144f277184acb25c7cb138826a682
#
_cell.length_a   1.000
_cell.length_b   1.000
_cell.length_c   1.000
_cell.angle_alpha   90.00
_cell.angle_beta   90.00
_cell.angle_gamma   90.00
#
_symmetry.space_group_name_H-M   'P 1'
#
loop_
_entity.id
_entity.type
_entity.pdbx_description
1 polymer ?
#
loop_
_entity_poly.entity_id
_entity_poly.type
_entity_poly.pdbx_seq_one_letter_code
_entity_poly.pdbx_strand_id
1 'polypeptide(L)'
;MIAPSPYPLHEAHFSAFSFVDRISEFIDGTRARGFFRVPKEIPAFPSCLVAEAVGQLAAWVAMSKVDFRGRPVAALATETRFLGVVLPGDVLELAVDIEDCDDDMVVYGGSAAVQGRRVIELEHCLGPMLPVEAFDAPEALRERLLLLRNQDAPRGRFQGVDLPESVVIEHVPGKSLSAILNVPREATFFADHFPRNPVFPATLLLDAQIRLAAELVEKSCGPQFASAVASRMTHVKMRAFIAPGQEVELRATLSSHDAQAARVMLSAQVAGKTVATARVEFAAREPT
;
A
#
# COMPACT_ATOMS: atom_id res chain seq x y z
N MET A 1 -22.33 -0.75 -17.44
CA MET A 1 -21.37 -1.11 -18.49
C MET A 1 -20.13 -0.28 -18.18
N ILE A 2 -19.04 -0.93 -17.73
CA ILE A 2 -17.74 -0.29 -17.50
C ILE A 2 -17.13 -0.09 -18.89
N ALA A 3 -16.74 1.13 -19.23
CA ALA A 3 -16.04 1.41 -20.48
C ALA A 3 -14.76 0.56 -20.54
N PRO A 4 -14.42 -0.07 -21.68
CA PRO A 4 -13.17 -0.80 -21.81
C PRO A 4 -12.00 0.16 -21.59
N SER A 5 -10.97 -0.31 -20.89
CA SER A 5 -9.73 0.44 -20.69
C SER A 5 -9.22 0.97 -22.04
N PRO A 6 -8.85 2.26 -22.15
CA PRO A 6 -8.34 2.83 -23.39
C PRO A 6 -6.95 2.31 -23.79
N TYR A 7 -6.33 1.47 -22.95
CA TYR A 7 -5.00 0.89 -23.21
C TYR A 7 -5.12 -0.57 -23.65
N PRO A 8 -4.38 -1.01 -24.68
CA PRO A 8 -4.28 -2.43 -25.02
C PRO A 8 -3.78 -3.21 -23.81
N LEU A 9 -4.36 -4.38 -23.53
CA LEU A 9 -4.10 -5.22 -22.36
C LEU A 9 -2.58 -5.47 -22.08
N HIS A 10 -1.74 -5.50 -23.12
CA HIS A 10 -0.28 -5.64 -23.00
C HIS A 10 0.45 -4.40 -22.47
N GLU A 11 -0.14 -3.21 -22.61
CA GLU A 11 0.46 -1.96 -22.15
C GLU A 11 -0.03 -1.53 -20.77
N ALA A 12 -1.17 -2.05 -20.32
CA ALA A 12 -1.82 -1.64 -19.07
C ALA A 12 -0.97 -1.94 -17.83
N HIS A 13 -0.28 -3.04 -17.83
CA HIS A 13 0.57 -3.42 -16.71
C HIS A 13 1.93 -2.72 -16.76
N PHE A 14 2.50 -2.38 -15.62
CA PHE A 14 3.65 -1.50 -15.45
C PHE A 14 3.38 -0.04 -15.84
N SER A 15 2.09 0.37 -15.94
CA SER A 15 1.75 1.70 -16.42
C SER A 15 1.97 2.77 -15.35
N ALA A 16 1.43 2.57 -14.14
CA ALA A 16 1.45 3.62 -13.13
C ALA A 16 1.44 3.14 -11.68
N PHE A 17 1.19 1.86 -11.41
CA PHE A 17 1.08 1.33 -10.05
C PHE A 17 1.72 -0.05 -9.90
N SER A 18 2.85 -0.25 -10.55
CA SER A 18 3.63 -1.49 -10.49
C SER A 18 5.04 -1.19 -9.97
N PHE A 19 5.40 -1.80 -8.84
CA PHE A 19 6.59 -1.47 -8.05
C PHE A 19 7.55 -2.66 -7.89
N VAL A 20 7.63 -3.50 -8.92
CA VAL A 20 8.62 -4.56 -9.04
C VAL A 20 9.23 -4.48 -10.43
N ASP A 21 10.49 -4.03 -10.53
CA ASP A 21 11.21 -3.97 -11.82
C ASP A 21 11.83 -5.30 -12.20
N ARG A 22 12.28 -6.06 -11.22
CA ARG A 22 12.97 -7.33 -11.41
C ARG A 22 12.78 -8.24 -10.22
N ILE A 23 12.61 -9.52 -10.48
CA ILE A 23 12.70 -10.59 -9.49
C ILE A 23 14.04 -11.30 -9.67
N SER A 24 14.94 -11.12 -8.72
CA SER A 24 16.32 -11.65 -8.76
C SER A 24 16.44 -13.06 -8.18
N GLU A 25 15.55 -13.42 -7.24
CA GLU A 25 15.40 -14.77 -6.67
C GLU A 25 13.91 -15.11 -6.62
N PHE A 26 13.56 -16.33 -6.99
CA PHE A 26 12.18 -16.81 -6.94
C PHE A 26 12.15 -18.30 -6.60
N ILE A 27 11.57 -18.63 -5.45
CA ILE A 27 11.28 -20.00 -5.04
C ILE A 27 9.77 -20.12 -4.96
N ASP A 28 9.20 -20.90 -5.88
CA ASP A 28 7.75 -20.98 -6.08
C ASP A 28 7.02 -21.31 -4.78
N GLY A 29 5.96 -20.55 -4.50
CA GLY A 29 5.14 -20.69 -3.31
C GLY A 29 5.85 -20.44 -1.97
N THR A 30 7.11 -19.98 -1.97
CA THR A 30 7.92 -19.87 -0.76
C THR A 30 8.48 -18.47 -0.53
N ARG A 31 9.21 -17.92 -1.50
CA ARG A 31 9.85 -16.61 -1.33
C ARG A 31 10.25 -15.97 -2.65
N ALA A 32 10.42 -14.67 -2.62
CA ALA A 32 11.05 -13.92 -3.69
C ALA A 32 11.92 -12.78 -3.14
N ARG A 33 12.93 -12.42 -3.94
CA ARG A 33 13.73 -11.21 -3.78
C ARG A 33 13.71 -10.44 -5.10
N GLY A 34 13.68 -9.14 -5.03
CA GLY A 34 13.62 -8.31 -6.21
C GLY A 34 13.99 -6.87 -5.91
N PHE A 35 13.79 -6.01 -6.87
CA PHE A 35 14.02 -4.59 -6.67
C PHE A 35 13.08 -3.72 -7.51
N PHE A 36 12.93 -2.48 -7.06
CA PHE A 36 12.26 -1.40 -7.75
C PHE A 36 13.13 -0.15 -7.74
N ARG A 37 13.30 0.49 -8.90
CA ARG A 37 14.06 1.74 -9.04
C ARG A 37 13.07 2.91 -8.96
N VAL A 38 13.11 3.64 -7.87
CA VAL A 38 12.28 4.84 -7.69
C VAL A 38 12.72 5.89 -8.70
N PRO A 39 11.81 6.40 -9.56
CA PRO A 39 12.18 7.44 -10.52
C PRO A 39 12.71 8.69 -9.83
N LYS A 40 13.68 9.36 -10.47
CA LYS A 40 14.28 10.59 -9.93
C LYS A 40 13.38 11.82 -10.09
N GLU A 41 12.48 11.75 -11.05
CA GLU A 41 11.63 12.85 -11.51
C GLU A 41 10.36 13.03 -10.66
N ILE A 42 10.03 12.08 -9.78
CA ILE A 42 8.87 12.19 -8.91
C ILE A 42 9.18 13.04 -7.66
N PRO A 43 8.20 13.74 -7.10
CA PRO A 43 8.43 14.61 -5.93
C PRO A 43 8.72 13.83 -4.65
N ALA A 44 8.15 12.61 -4.50
CA ALA A 44 8.30 11.78 -3.31
C ALA A 44 7.90 10.33 -3.61
N PHE A 45 8.40 9.39 -2.77
CA PHE A 45 7.95 8.01 -2.75
C PHE A 45 7.54 7.64 -1.31
N PRO A 46 6.25 7.82 -0.96
CA PRO A 46 5.77 7.63 0.40
C PRO A 46 5.83 6.17 0.86
N SER A 47 5.92 5.96 2.18
CA SER A 47 6.06 4.63 2.78
C SER A 47 4.91 3.67 2.44
N CYS A 48 3.72 4.18 2.14
CA CYS A 48 2.59 3.36 1.66
C CYS A 48 2.91 2.65 0.33
N LEU A 49 3.63 3.32 -0.58
CA LEU A 49 4.06 2.71 -1.85
C LEU A 49 5.22 1.74 -1.66
N VAL A 50 6.04 1.93 -0.61
CA VAL A 50 7.05 0.92 -0.22
C VAL A 50 6.37 -0.36 0.27
N ALA A 51 5.32 -0.23 1.11
CA ALA A 51 4.51 -1.37 1.54
C ALA A 51 3.81 -2.05 0.36
N GLU A 52 3.29 -1.27 -0.59
CA GLU A 52 2.68 -1.77 -1.83
C GLU A 52 3.67 -2.59 -2.65
N ALA A 53 4.92 -2.11 -2.82
CA ALA A 53 5.96 -2.83 -3.56
C ALA A 53 6.26 -4.21 -2.96
N VAL A 54 6.34 -4.30 -1.62
CA VAL A 54 6.51 -5.57 -0.90
C VAL A 54 5.30 -6.48 -1.11
N GLY A 55 4.07 -5.94 -0.99
CA GLY A 55 2.83 -6.68 -1.22
C GLY A 55 2.71 -7.21 -2.65
N GLN A 56 3.11 -6.42 -3.65
CA GLN A 56 3.12 -6.85 -5.05
C GLN A 56 4.12 -7.97 -5.30
N LEU A 57 5.30 -7.93 -4.66
CA LEU A 57 6.26 -9.04 -4.77
C LEU A 57 5.69 -10.33 -4.14
N ALA A 58 5.01 -10.25 -3.00
CA ALA A 58 4.31 -11.38 -2.39
C ALA A 58 3.19 -11.93 -3.30
N ALA A 59 2.45 -11.03 -3.94
CA ALA A 59 1.38 -11.41 -4.86
C ALA A 59 1.90 -12.24 -6.06
N TRP A 60 3.09 -11.93 -6.59
CA TRP A 60 3.70 -12.75 -7.65
C TRP A 60 3.99 -14.18 -7.19
N VAL A 61 4.48 -14.36 -5.95
CA VAL A 61 4.74 -15.71 -5.40
C VAL A 61 3.44 -16.46 -5.19
N ALA A 62 2.43 -15.81 -4.60
CA ALA A 62 1.13 -16.42 -4.32
C ALA A 62 0.39 -16.82 -5.61
N MET A 63 0.31 -15.93 -6.59
CA MET A 63 -0.35 -16.21 -7.87
C MET A 63 0.33 -17.38 -8.61
N SER A 64 1.66 -17.43 -8.62
CA SER A 64 2.41 -18.53 -9.23
C SER A 64 2.09 -19.85 -8.54
N LYS A 65 2.07 -19.89 -7.21
CA LYS A 65 1.78 -21.09 -6.40
C LYS A 65 0.45 -21.74 -6.74
N VAL A 66 -0.58 -20.95 -7.02
CA VAL A 66 -1.92 -21.43 -7.40
C VAL A 66 -2.14 -21.44 -8.92
N ASP A 67 -1.06 -21.42 -9.70
CA ASP A 67 -1.11 -21.41 -11.18
C ASP A 67 -2.02 -20.31 -11.74
N PHE A 68 -1.96 -19.11 -11.15
CA PHE A 68 -2.74 -17.92 -11.55
C PHE A 68 -4.26 -18.13 -11.58
N ARG A 69 -4.80 -19.06 -10.77
CA ARG A 69 -6.25 -19.19 -10.57
C ARG A 69 -6.78 -18.12 -9.61
N GLY A 70 -5.98 -17.75 -8.63
CA GLY A 70 -6.31 -16.75 -7.62
C GLY A 70 -5.38 -15.53 -7.67
N ARG A 71 -5.89 -14.38 -7.26
CA ARG A 71 -5.15 -13.14 -7.03
C ARG A 71 -5.33 -12.70 -5.58
N PRO A 72 -4.24 -12.49 -4.82
CA PRO A 72 -4.37 -11.99 -3.45
C PRO A 72 -4.76 -10.53 -3.44
N VAL A 73 -5.63 -10.16 -2.51
CA VAL A 73 -5.99 -8.77 -2.22
C VAL A 73 -5.69 -8.45 -0.76
N ALA A 74 -5.28 -7.21 -0.47
CA ALA A 74 -4.93 -6.81 0.88
C ALA A 74 -6.16 -6.87 1.82
N ALA A 75 -6.06 -7.62 2.94
CA ALA A 75 -7.10 -7.72 3.93
C ALA A 75 -6.61 -7.40 5.35
N LEU A 76 -5.51 -8.00 5.79
CA LEU A 76 -4.99 -7.83 7.14
C LEU A 76 -3.48 -7.59 7.12
N ALA A 77 -2.99 -6.80 8.08
CA ALA A 77 -1.58 -6.78 8.47
C ALA A 77 -1.49 -6.67 9.99
N THR A 78 -0.71 -7.54 10.60
CA THR A 78 -0.54 -7.54 12.05
C THR A 78 0.30 -6.34 12.47
N GLU A 79 1.42 -6.15 11.80
CA GLU A 79 2.35 -5.05 12.07
C GLU A 79 3.06 -4.58 10.80
N THR A 80 3.21 -3.26 10.69
CA THR A 80 4.10 -2.58 9.73
C THR A 80 4.99 -1.63 10.51
N ARG A 81 6.31 -1.75 10.38
CA ARG A 81 7.30 -0.82 10.96
C ARG A 81 7.85 0.08 9.87
N PHE A 82 7.81 1.38 10.14
CA PHE A 82 8.39 2.41 9.27
C PHE A 82 9.76 2.77 9.82
N LEU A 83 10.85 2.35 9.15
CA LEU A 83 12.21 2.39 9.65
C LEU A 83 13.07 3.45 8.96
N GLY A 84 12.60 3.98 7.84
CA GLY A 84 13.35 4.97 7.08
C GLY A 84 12.53 5.62 5.97
N VAL A 85 13.13 6.61 5.35
CA VAL A 85 12.55 7.36 4.22
C VAL A 85 13.19 6.86 2.94
N VAL A 86 12.41 6.79 1.89
CA VAL A 86 12.83 6.48 0.52
C VAL A 86 12.80 7.77 -0.30
N LEU A 87 13.88 8.05 -0.99
CA LEU A 87 14.03 9.25 -1.81
C LEU A 87 13.90 8.93 -3.30
N PRO A 88 13.49 9.91 -4.11
CA PRO A 88 13.55 9.79 -5.56
C PRO A 88 14.96 9.42 -6.02
N GLY A 89 15.07 8.37 -6.85
CA GLY A 89 16.34 7.83 -7.32
C GLY A 89 16.90 6.67 -6.51
N ASP A 90 16.35 6.36 -5.35
CA ASP A 90 16.73 5.16 -4.59
C ASP A 90 16.36 3.87 -5.33
N VAL A 91 17.04 2.80 -4.96
CA VAL A 91 16.70 1.43 -5.36
C VAL A 91 16.18 0.70 -4.14
N LEU A 92 14.92 0.29 -4.20
CA LEU A 92 14.34 -0.59 -3.19
C LEU A 92 14.78 -2.02 -3.44
N GLU A 93 15.41 -2.61 -2.45
CA GLU A 93 15.70 -4.04 -2.37
C GLU A 93 14.50 -4.69 -1.66
N LEU A 94 13.72 -5.49 -2.39
CA LEU A 94 12.48 -6.09 -1.91
C LEU A 94 12.70 -7.54 -1.49
N ALA A 95 12.11 -7.93 -0.38
CA ALA A 95 12.17 -9.28 0.15
C ALA A 95 10.81 -9.72 0.68
N VAL A 96 10.37 -10.92 0.30
CA VAL A 96 9.16 -11.56 0.85
C VAL A 96 9.41 -13.02 1.13
N ASP A 97 8.80 -13.52 2.20
CA ASP A 97 8.76 -14.92 2.59
C ASP A 97 7.30 -15.30 2.83
N ILE A 98 6.82 -16.35 2.18
CA ILE A 98 5.45 -16.84 2.32
C ILE A 98 5.40 -17.78 3.52
N GLU A 99 4.52 -17.48 4.46
CA GLU A 99 4.27 -18.29 5.66
C GLU A 99 3.26 -19.40 5.36
N ASP A 100 2.22 -19.08 4.58
CA ASP A 100 1.20 -20.01 4.12
C ASP A 100 0.57 -19.51 2.82
N CYS A 101 0.19 -20.44 1.93
CA CYS A 101 -0.48 -20.07 0.67
C CYS A 101 -1.21 -21.28 0.07
N ASP A 102 -2.51 -21.11 -0.15
CA ASP A 102 -3.39 -22.05 -0.83
C ASP A 102 -4.33 -21.33 -1.81
N ASP A 103 -5.40 -22.00 -2.27
CA ASP A 103 -6.38 -21.42 -3.18
C ASP A 103 -7.30 -20.38 -2.50
N ASP A 104 -7.35 -20.33 -1.17
CA ASP A 104 -8.23 -19.45 -0.40
C ASP A 104 -7.52 -18.20 0.13
N MET A 105 -6.23 -18.31 0.49
CA MET A 105 -5.50 -17.21 1.11
C MET A 105 -3.98 -17.31 0.94
N VAL A 106 -3.31 -16.17 1.17
CA VAL A 106 -1.87 -16.10 1.39
C VAL A 106 -1.56 -15.40 2.70
N VAL A 107 -0.57 -15.90 3.44
CA VAL A 107 0.05 -15.24 4.59
C VAL A 107 1.52 -15.04 4.31
N TYR A 108 2.02 -13.83 4.52
CA TYR A 108 3.41 -13.50 4.22
C TYR A 108 3.97 -12.43 5.16
N GLY A 109 5.29 -12.45 5.32
CA GLY A 109 6.09 -11.35 5.83
C GLY A 109 6.99 -10.78 4.73
N GLY A 110 7.45 -9.55 4.92
CA GLY A 110 8.34 -8.94 3.95
C GLY A 110 8.99 -7.66 4.41
N SER A 111 9.96 -7.19 3.65
CA SER A 111 10.68 -5.96 3.94
C SER A 111 11.18 -5.28 2.67
N ALA A 112 11.49 -3.99 2.78
CA ALA A 112 12.27 -3.29 1.78
C ALA A 112 13.47 -2.61 2.44
N ALA A 113 14.57 -2.50 1.69
CA ALA A 113 15.79 -1.84 2.08
C ALA A 113 16.29 -0.90 0.99
N VAL A 114 17.07 0.10 1.38
CA VAL A 114 17.83 0.98 0.48
C VAL A 114 19.29 0.90 0.90
N GLN A 115 20.17 0.49 0.00
CA GLN A 115 21.60 0.29 0.28
C GLN A 115 21.84 -0.59 1.52
N GLY A 116 21.09 -1.71 1.60
CA GLY A 116 21.17 -2.67 2.71
C GLY A 116 20.53 -2.20 4.03
N ARG A 117 20.06 -0.96 4.15
CA ARG A 117 19.36 -0.47 5.35
C ARG A 117 17.86 -0.64 5.19
N ARG A 118 17.22 -1.37 6.10
CA ARG A 118 15.76 -1.55 6.10
C ARG A 118 15.04 -0.21 6.24
N VAL A 119 14.04 -0.01 5.41
CA VAL A 119 13.16 1.18 5.42
C VAL A 119 11.74 0.83 5.82
N ILE A 120 11.33 -0.44 5.62
CA ILE A 120 10.03 -0.96 6.05
C ILE A 120 10.11 -2.45 6.37
N GLU A 121 9.32 -2.89 7.34
CA GLU A 121 9.05 -4.31 7.64
C GLU A 121 7.54 -4.52 7.76
N LEU A 122 7.06 -5.61 7.15
CA LEU A 122 5.68 -6.08 7.24
C LEU A 122 5.67 -7.47 7.88
N GLU A 123 4.86 -7.63 8.92
CA GLU A 123 4.72 -8.90 9.62
C GLU A 123 3.30 -9.44 9.49
N HIS A 124 3.21 -10.71 9.12
CA HIS A 124 1.99 -11.48 9.11
C HIS A 124 0.84 -10.76 8.37
N CYS A 125 1.10 -10.46 7.08
CA CYS A 125 0.10 -9.93 6.17
C CYS A 125 -0.73 -11.06 5.61
N LEU A 126 -2.06 -10.90 5.59
CA LEU A 126 -2.99 -11.88 5.04
C LEU A 126 -3.82 -11.25 3.93
N GLY A 127 -3.92 -11.96 2.83
CA GLY A 127 -4.79 -11.62 1.70
C GLY A 127 -5.61 -12.83 1.26
N PRO A 128 -6.96 -12.74 1.18
CA PRO A 128 -7.75 -13.76 0.52
C PRO A 128 -7.41 -13.83 -0.97
N MET A 129 -7.43 -15.04 -1.51
CA MET A 129 -7.25 -15.31 -2.94
C MET A 129 -8.61 -15.21 -3.62
N LEU A 130 -8.77 -14.28 -4.54
CA LEU A 130 -10.00 -14.11 -5.32
C LEU A 130 -9.76 -14.57 -6.76
N PRO A 131 -10.81 -15.02 -7.50
CA PRO A 131 -10.68 -15.44 -8.90
C PRO A 131 -9.95 -14.37 -9.72
N VAL A 132 -8.83 -14.73 -10.32
CA VAL A 132 -7.94 -13.78 -11.01
C VAL A 132 -8.63 -13.11 -12.20
N GLU A 133 -9.51 -13.81 -12.89
CA GLU A 133 -10.24 -13.32 -14.07
C GLU A 133 -11.15 -12.13 -13.75
N ALA A 134 -11.54 -11.97 -12.48
CA ALA A 134 -12.30 -10.80 -12.04
C ALA A 134 -11.47 -9.51 -12.11
N PHE A 135 -10.14 -9.62 -12.11
CA PHE A 135 -9.21 -8.49 -12.00
C PHE A 135 -8.31 -8.35 -13.22
N ASP A 136 -7.90 -9.50 -13.81
CA ASP A 136 -6.84 -9.54 -14.80
C ASP A 136 -6.99 -10.76 -15.74
N ALA A 137 -6.12 -10.85 -16.76
CA ALA A 137 -5.99 -12.02 -17.62
C ALA A 137 -4.87 -12.93 -17.09
N PRO A 138 -5.15 -14.21 -16.73
CA PRO A 138 -4.14 -15.14 -16.20
C PRO A 138 -2.90 -15.24 -17.09
N GLU A 139 -3.10 -15.33 -18.40
CA GLU A 139 -2.02 -15.45 -19.40
C GLU A 139 -1.10 -14.23 -19.40
N ALA A 140 -1.68 -13.02 -19.33
CA ALA A 140 -0.92 -11.78 -19.27
C ALA A 140 -0.08 -11.69 -17.98
N LEU A 141 -0.60 -12.22 -16.86
CA LEU A 141 0.16 -12.28 -15.60
C LEU A 141 1.31 -13.29 -15.66
N ARG A 142 1.11 -14.46 -16.31
CA ARG A 142 2.19 -15.44 -16.53
C ARG A 142 3.33 -14.86 -17.36
N GLU A 143 2.99 -14.26 -18.49
CA GLU A 143 3.97 -13.59 -19.37
C GLU A 143 4.76 -12.52 -18.60
N ARG A 144 4.08 -11.78 -17.75
CA ARG A 144 4.69 -10.74 -16.94
C ARG A 144 5.60 -11.29 -15.86
N LEU A 145 5.23 -12.34 -15.14
CA LEU A 145 6.13 -13.00 -14.21
C LEU A 145 7.40 -13.48 -14.92
N LEU A 146 7.27 -14.06 -16.12
CA LEU A 146 8.42 -14.46 -16.92
C LEU A 146 9.31 -13.26 -17.30
N LEU A 147 8.70 -12.14 -17.68
CA LEU A 147 9.44 -10.89 -17.94
C LEU A 147 10.21 -10.45 -16.70
N LEU A 148 9.57 -10.32 -15.55
CA LEU A 148 10.19 -9.88 -14.30
C LEU A 148 11.32 -10.82 -13.83
N ARG A 149 11.25 -12.10 -14.15
CA ARG A 149 12.27 -13.10 -13.79
C ARG A 149 13.45 -13.12 -14.75
N ASN A 150 13.24 -12.82 -16.02
CA ASN A 150 14.25 -12.97 -17.06
C ASN A 150 14.80 -11.63 -17.57
N GLN A 151 14.00 -10.57 -17.46
CA GLN A 151 14.31 -9.23 -17.95
C GLN A 151 13.85 -8.20 -16.90
N ASP A 152 14.28 -6.95 -17.07
CA ASP A 152 13.74 -5.85 -16.26
C ASP A 152 12.38 -5.40 -16.83
N ALA A 153 11.49 -4.94 -15.96
CA ALA A 153 10.28 -4.24 -16.38
C ALA A 153 10.62 -2.99 -17.21
N PRO A 154 9.76 -2.58 -18.14
CA PRO A 154 9.96 -1.36 -18.91
C PRO A 154 10.12 -0.15 -17.98
N ARG A 155 11.21 0.59 -18.19
CA ARG A 155 11.55 1.78 -17.38
C ARG A 155 10.63 2.96 -17.70
N GLY A 156 10.49 3.86 -16.72
CA GLY A 156 9.92 5.19 -16.93
C GLY A 156 8.40 5.27 -17.01
N ARG A 157 7.69 4.20 -16.63
CA ARG A 157 6.22 4.21 -16.64
C ARG A 157 5.59 4.78 -15.38
N PHE A 158 6.18 4.59 -14.22
CA PHE A 158 5.71 5.22 -12.99
C PHE A 158 6.18 6.68 -12.93
N GLN A 159 5.24 7.62 -12.93
CA GLN A 159 5.51 9.06 -12.91
C GLN A 159 5.06 9.73 -11.59
N GLY A 160 4.87 8.94 -10.55
CA GLY A 160 4.30 9.39 -9.29
C GLY A 160 2.81 9.03 -9.17
N VAL A 161 2.28 9.25 -8.01
CA VAL A 161 0.85 9.14 -7.72
C VAL A 161 0.37 10.46 -7.15
N ASP A 162 -0.65 11.05 -7.76
CA ASP A 162 -1.39 12.14 -7.14
C ASP A 162 -2.16 11.57 -5.95
N LEU A 163 -1.61 11.78 -4.75
CA LEU A 163 -2.24 11.32 -3.52
C LEU A 163 -3.53 12.13 -3.31
N PRO A 164 -4.69 11.45 -3.19
CA PRO A 164 -5.95 12.15 -3.00
C PRO A 164 -5.90 13.01 -1.72
N GLU A 165 -6.34 14.25 -1.85
CA GLU A 165 -6.48 15.15 -0.71
C GLU A 165 -7.75 14.82 0.07
N SER A 166 -7.68 14.97 1.39
CA SER A 166 -8.84 14.87 2.26
C SER A 166 -9.21 16.24 2.81
N VAL A 167 -10.51 16.52 2.86
CA VAL A 167 -11.05 17.79 3.38
C VAL A 167 -11.52 17.54 4.81
N VAL A 168 -10.91 18.23 5.79
CA VAL A 168 -11.32 18.16 7.20
C VAL A 168 -12.72 18.69 7.37
N ILE A 169 -13.60 17.91 8.01
CA ILE A 169 -15.01 18.24 8.28
C ILE A 169 -15.31 18.42 9.75
N GLU A 170 -14.52 17.80 10.65
CA GLU A 170 -14.71 17.91 12.09
C GLU A 170 -13.36 17.84 12.81
N HIS A 171 -13.14 18.72 13.78
CA HIS A 171 -11.99 18.67 14.68
C HIS A 171 -12.47 18.81 16.12
N VAL A 172 -12.23 17.77 16.92
CA VAL A 172 -12.41 17.80 18.38
C VAL A 172 -11.02 17.86 19.01
N PRO A 173 -10.58 19.04 19.50
CA PRO A 173 -9.22 19.24 20.01
C PRO A 173 -8.80 18.20 21.06
N GLY A 174 -7.63 17.63 20.92
CA GLY A 174 -7.10 16.61 21.82
C GLY A 174 -7.79 15.25 21.75
N LYS A 175 -8.75 15.05 20.82
CA LYS A 175 -9.55 13.83 20.75
C LYS A 175 -9.62 13.21 19.37
N SER A 176 -10.11 13.93 18.37
CA SER A 176 -10.30 13.34 17.04
C SER A 176 -10.32 14.37 15.91
N LEU A 177 -10.01 13.88 14.71
CA LEU A 177 -10.10 14.61 13.46
C LEU A 177 -10.83 13.73 12.44
N SER A 178 -11.83 14.29 11.73
CA SER A 178 -12.56 13.61 10.67
C SER A 178 -12.41 14.39 9.37
N ALA A 179 -12.31 13.67 8.25
CA ALA A 179 -12.16 14.26 6.92
C ALA A 179 -12.90 13.43 5.86
N ILE A 180 -13.24 14.06 4.75
CA ILE A 180 -13.75 13.40 3.55
C ILE A 180 -12.63 13.26 2.54
N LEU A 181 -12.43 12.03 2.08
CA LEU A 181 -11.57 11.67 0.96
C LEU A 181 -12.45 11.37 -0.25
N ASN A 182 -12.31 12.14 -1.31
CA ASN A 182 -12.97 11.87 -2.58
C ASN A 182 -12.07 10.99 -3.45
N VAL A 183 -12.46 9.74 -3.64
CA VAL A 183 -11.74 8.83 -4.53
C VAL A 183 -11.93 9.30 -5.97
N PRO A 184 -10.86 9.51 -6.75
CA PRO A 184 -10.99 9.97 -8.13
C PRO A 184 -11.80 8.97 -8.97
N ARG A 185 -12.60 9.49 -9.92
CA ARG A 185 -13.32 8.63 -10.87
C ARG A 185 -12.37 8.02 -11.90
N GLU A 186 -11.33 8.76 -12.23
CA GLU A 186 -10.29 8.36 -13.17
C GLU A 186 -8.93 8.71 -12.56
N ALA A 187 -8.01 7.73 -12.59
CA ALA A 187 -6.63 7.90 -12.16
C ALA A 187 -5.76 6.88 -12.87
N THR A 188 -4.50 7.24 -13.12
CA THR A 188 -3.55 6.38 -13.83
C THR A 188 -3.31 5.06 -13.11
N PHE A 189 -3.33 5.04 -11.78
CA PHE A 189 -3.12 3.83 -10.99
C PHE A 189 -4.22 2.76 -11.18
N PHE A 190 -5.41 3.11 -11.64
CA PHE A 190 -6.46 2.14 -11.96
C PHE A 190 -6.12 1.24 -13.15
N ALA A 191 -5.18 1.64 -14.01
CA ALA A 191 -4.72 0.80 -15.11
C ALA A 191 -4.04 -0.49 -14.61
N ASP A 192 -3.37 -0.43 -13.46
CA ASP A 192 -2.70 -1.59 -12.83
C ASP A 192 -3.49 -2.13 -11.63
N HIS A 193 -4.39 -1.33 -11.01
CA HIS A 193 -5.09 -1.68 -9.77
C HIS A 193 -6.63 -1.54 -9.84
N PHE A 194 -7.40 -2.35 -10.55
CA PHE A 194 -7.04 -3.45 -11.44
C PHE A 194 -7.69 -3.24 -12.82
N PRO A 195 -7.12 -3.76 -13.92
CA PRO A 195 -7.61 -3.47 -15.28
C PRO A 195 -9.09 -3.79 -15.54
N ARG A 196 -9.59 -4.92 -15.00
CA ARG A 196 -10.97 -5.37 -15.18
C ARG A 196 -11.92 -4.92 -14.07
N ASN A 197 -11.39 -4.58 -12.91
CA ASN A 197 -12.17 -4.15 -11.75
C ASN A 197 -11.41 -3.07 -10.98
N PRO A 198 -11.45 -1.81 -11.41
CA PRO A 198 -10.73 -0.73 -10.76
C PRO A 198 -11.12 -0.58 -9.28
N VAL A 199 -10.13 -0.64 -8.41
CA VAL A 199 -10.27 -0.53 -6.96
C VAL A 199 -9.27 0.49 -6.43
N PHE A 200 -9.72 1.35 -5.53
CA PHE A 200 -8.82 2.30 -4.85
C PHE A 200 -7.81 1.53 -3.99
N PRO A 201 -6.49 1.75 -4.20
CA PRO A 201 -5.47 1.02 -3.47
C PRO A 201 -5.56 1.19 -1.96
N ALA A 202 -5.55 0.06 -1.22
CA ALA A 202 -5.60 0.06 0.24
C ALA A 202 -4.43 0.84 0.85
N THR A 203 -3.28 0.80 0.23
CA THR A 203 -2.07 1.53 0.66
C THR A 203 -2.22 3.04 0.53
N LEU A 204 -2.91 3.53 -0.51
CA LEU A 204 -3.24 4.96 -0.64
C LEU A 204 -4.29 5.41 0.39
N LEU A 205 -5.25 4.54 0.73
CA LEU A 205 -6.19 4.81 1.82
C LEU A 205 -5.47 4.93 3.16
N LEU A 206 -4.54 4.01 3.46
CA LEU A 206 -3.74 4.05 4.69
C LEU A 206 -2.85 5.29 4.74
N ASP A 207 -2.28 5.72 3.62
CA ASP A 207 -1.51 6.97 3.55
C ASP A 207 -2.38 8.19 3.93
N ALA A 208 -3.57 8.31 3.37
CA ALA A 208 -4.50 9.39 3.69
C ALA A 208 -4.89 9.37 5.19
N GLN A 209 -5.12 8.19 5.76
CA GLN A 209 -5.42 8.02 7.19
C GLN A 209 -4.21 8.38 8.08
N ILE A 210 -2.98 8.00 7.69
CA ILE A 210 -1.75 8.35 8.42
C ILE A 210 -1.53 9.86 8.40
N ARG A 211 -1.73 10.53 7.26
CA ARG A 211 -1.63 12.00 7.15
C ARG A 211 -2.65 12.70 8.05
N LEU A 212 -3.90 12.25 8.08
CA LEU A 212 -4.93 12.78 8.97
C LEU A 212 -4.56 12.59 10.44
N ALA A 213 -3.99 11.43 10.80
CA ALA A 213 -3.55 11.15 12.16
C ALA A 213 -2.33 11.99 12.55
N ALA A 214 -1.38 12.22 11.64
CA ALA A 214 -0.22 13.08 11.87
C ALA A 214 -0.68 14.52 12.17
N GLU A 215 -1.64 15.04 11.40
CA GLU A 215 -2.23 16.36 11.65
C GLU A 215 -2.91 16.44 13.03
N LEU A 216 -3.66 15.41 13.44
CA LEU A 216 -4.26 15.35 14.77
C LEU A 216 -3.19 15.37 15.87
N VAL A 217 -2.15 14.56 15.72
CA VAL A 217 -1.04 14.45 16.70
C VAL A 217 -0.27 15.78 16.82
N GLU A 218 0.05 16.40 15.69
CA GLU A 218 0.74 17.69 15.66
C GLU A 218 -0.05 18.79 16.37
N LYS A 219 -1.37 18.83 16.18
CA LYS A 219 -2.29 19.80 16.81
C LYS A 219 -2.58 19.51 18.29
N SER A 220 -2.36 18.27 18.77
CA SER A 220 -2.87 17.83 20.08
C SER A 220 -1.81 17.42 21.09
N CYS A 221 -0.61 16.98 20.65
CA CYS A 221 0.34 16.28 21.54
C CYS A 221 1.59 17.09 21.91
N GLY A 222 1.67 18.35 21.48
CA GLY A 222 2.76 19.24 21.86
C GLY A 222 3.94 19.28 20.86
N PRO A 223 4.93 20.16 21.09
CA PRO A 223 5.95 20.49 20.09
C PRO A 223 6.91 19.35 19.74
N GLN A 224 7.07 18.35 20.62
CA GLN A 224 7.89 17.16 20.34
C GLN A 224 7.30 16.30 19.20
N PHE A 225 6.04 16.52 18.85
CA PHE A 225 5.36 15.84 17.74
C PHE A 225 5.21 16.75 16.51
N ALA A 226 5.83 17.91 16.46
CA ALA A 226 5.87 18.74 15.27
C ALA A 226 6.48 17.95 14.10
N SER A 227 5.76 17.87 12.97
CA SER A 227 6.12 17.00 11.83
C SER A 227 6.29 15.51 12.23
N ALA A 228 5.39 15.00 13.05
CA ALA A 228 5.41 13.61 13.50
C ALA A 228 5.37 12.64 12.33
N VAL A 229 6.24 11.62 12.38
CA VAL A 229 6.30 10.55 11.37
C VAL A 229 5.83 9.25 12.01
N ALA A 230 5.00 8.52 11.29
CA ALA A 230 4.56 7.21 11.74
C ALA A 230 5.76 6.27 11.89
N SER A 231 5.88 5.63 13.04
CA SER A 231 6.92 4.64 13.35
C SER A 231 6.41 3.21 13.20
N ARG A 232 5.12 3.01 13.48
CA ARG A 232 4.50 1.69 13.51
C ARG A 232 3.02 1.76 13.19
N MET A 233 2.52 0.77 12.45
CA MET A 233 1.09 0.57 12.23
C MET A 233 0.71 -0.87 12.55
N THR A 234 -0.44 -1.07 13.21
CA THR A 234 -0.90 -2.40 13.64
C THR A 234 -2.38 -2.58 13.42
N HIS A 235 -2.84 -3.84 13.48
CA HIS A 235 -4.26 -4.20 13.40
C HIS A 235 -4.94 -3.64 12.15
N VAL A 236 -4.21 -3.58 11.03
CA VAL A 236 -4.78 -3.18 9.74
C VAL A 236 -5.83 -4.21 9.33
N LYS A 237 -7.03 -3.74 8.99
CA LYS A 237 -8.13 -4.57 8.48
C LYS A 237 -8.82 -3.83 7.34
N MET A 238 -8.72 -4.38 6.13
CA MET A 238 -9.52 -3.98 4.97
C MET A 238 -10.73 -4.91 4.87
N ARG A 239 -11.93 -4.35 4.79
CA ARG A 239 -13.20 -5.11 4.87
C ARG A 239 -13.98 -5.10 3.57
N ALA A 240 -13.72 -4.11 2.70
CA ALA A 240 -14.40 -3.95 1.43
C ALA A 240 -13.53 -3.19 0.45
N PHE A 241 -13.75 -3.44 -0.83
CA PHE A 241 -13.19 -2.62 -1.88
C PHE A 241 -13.85 -1.24 -1.92
N ILE A 242 -13.07 -0.25 -2.30
CA ILE A 242 -13.54 1.11 -2.54
C ILE A 242 -13.45 1.35 -4.05
N ALA A 243 -14.60 1.64 -4.67
CA ALA A 243 -14.67 1.87 -6.10
C ALA A 243 -14.30 3.32 -6.48
N PRO A 244 -13.90 3.57 -7.74
CA PRO A 244 -13.72 4.92 -8.25
C PRO A 244 -14.94 5.81 -8.02
N GLY A 245 -14.71 7.07 -7.61
CA GLY A 245 -15.75 8.07 -7.40
C GLY A 245 -16.53 7.94 -6.08
N GLN A 246 -16.17 7.00 -5.21
CA GLN A 246 -16.77 6.93 -3.87
C GLN A 246 -16.20 8.02 -2.94
N GLU A 247 -17.04 8.47 -2.03
CA GLU A 247 -16.67 9.32 -0.92
C GLU A 247 -16.36 8.45 0.29
N VAL A 248 -15.22 8.70 0.94
CA VAL A 248 -14.76 7.95 2.11
C VAL A 248 -14.63 8.91 3.28
N GLU A 249 -15.39 8.67 4.34
CA GLU A 249 -15.21 9.36 5.62
C GLU A 249 -14.04 8.73 6.37
N LEU A 250 -12.98 9.52 6.61
CA LEU A 250 -11.82 9.16 7.41
C LEU A 250 -11.98 9.71 8.82
N ARG A 251 -11.59 8.91 9.83
CA ARG A 251 -11.53 9.36 11.20
C ARG A 251 -10.25 8.89 11.88
N ALA A 252 -9.53 9.84 12.47
CA ALA A 252 -8.41 9.62 13.38
C ALA A 252 -8.87 9.95 14.79
N THR A 253 -8.64 9.04 15.77
CA THR A 253 -9.00 9.23 17.17
C THR A 253 -7.77 8.99 18.04
N LEU A 254 -7.34 10.01 18.79
CA LEU A 254 -6.22 9.91 19.71
C LEU A 254 -6.59 8.97 20.86
N SER A 255 -5.83 7.86 20.99
CA SER A 255 -6.06 6.86 22.04
C SER A 255 -5.26 7.19 23.29
N SER A 256 -4.01 7.57 23.12
CA SER A 256 -3.09 7.98 24.18
C SER A 256 -1.89 8.71 23.61
N HIS A 257 -1.23 9.52 24.43
CA HIS A 257 0.11 10.03 24.16
C HIS A 257 0.89 10.19 25.45
N ASP A 258 2.20 10.14 25.34
CA ASP A 258 3.16 10.41 26.39
C ASP A 258 4.34 11.23 25.82
N ALA A 259 5.44 11.34 26.53
CA ALA A 259 6.62 12.10 26.05
C ALA A 259 7.32 11.44 24.83
N GLN A 260 7.10 10.16 24.58
CA GLN A 260 7.83 9.37 23.58
C GLN A 260 6.98 8.98 22.38
N ALA A 261 5.66 8.76 22.56
CA ALA A 261 4.80 8.26 21.52
C ALA A 261 3.36 8.80 21.60
N ALA A 262 2.75 8.94 20.43
CA ALA A 262 1.30 9.19 20.30
C ALA A 262 0.65 8.04 19.53
N ARG A 263 -0.48 7.52 20.02
CA ARG A 263 -1.21 6.38 19.45
C ARG A 263 -2.58 6.80 18.99
N VAL A 264 -2.89 6.51 17.73
CA VAL A 264 -4.12 6.93 17.06
C VAL A 264 -4.84 5.72 16.48
N MET A 265 -6.14 5.62 16.73
CA MET A 265 -7.03 4.69 16.03
C MET A 265 -7.52 5.33 14.74
N LEU A 266 -7.51 4.55 13.67
CA LEU A 266 -7.92 4.93 12.32
C LEU A 266 -9.16 4.15 11.90
N SER A 267 -10.11 4.82 11.29
CA SER A 267 -11.23 4.17 10.62
C SER A 267 -11.56 4.88 9.31
N ALA A 268 -12.10 4.12 8.36
CA ALA A 268 -12.65 4.64 7.11
C ALA A 268 -14.04 4.05 6.89
N GLN A 269 -14.97 4.87 6.42
CA GLN A 269 -16.34 4.47 6.12
C GLN A 269 -16.78 4.93 4.74
N VAL A 270 -17.57 4.11 4.07
CA VAL A 270 -18.27 4.43 2.83
C VAL A 270 -19.77 4.23 3.07
N ALA A 271 -20.58 5.27 2.86
CA ALA A 271 -22.03 5.25 3.11
C ALA A 271 -22.36 4.68 4.51
N GLY A 272 -21.63 5.10 5.56
CA GLY A 272 -21.82 4.69 6.96
C GLY A 272 -21.33 3.27 7.30
N LYS A 273 -20.78 2.50 6.34
CA LYS A 273 -20.21 1.16 6.59
C LYS A 273 -18.70 1.24 6.73
N THR A 274 -18.15 0.65 7.79
CA THR A 274 -16.69 0.58 7.98
C THR A 274 -16.04 -0.29 6.93
N VAL A 275 -15.14 0.30 6.13
CA VAL A 275 -14.37 -0.36 5.07
C VAL A 275 -12.94 -0.65 5.48
N ALA A 276 -12.36 0.15 6.40
CA ALA A 276 -11.02 -0.09 6.93
C ALA A 276 -10.87 0.36 8.37
N THR A 277 -9.97 -0.30 9.10
CA THR A 277 -9.49 0.11 10.43
C THR A 277 -8.02 -0.18 10.58
N ALA A 278 -7.31 0.65 11.38
CA ALA A 278 -5.92 0.42 11.76
C ALA A 278 -5.60 1.14 13.08
N ARG A 279 -4.40 0.93 13.61
CA ARG A 279 -3.79 1.73 14.67
C ARG A 279 -2.43 2.19 14.19
N VAL A 280 -2.11 3.47 14.42
CA VAL A 280 -0.81 4.03 14.08
C VAL A 280 -0.17 4.65 15.32
N GLU A 281 1.14 4.47 15.43
CA GLU A 281 1.99 5.07 16.45
C GLU A 281 2.96 6.05 15.80
N PHE A 282 3.08 7.23 16.39
CA PHE A 282 4.03 8.27 16.02
C PHE A 282 5.07 8.39 17.12
N ALA A 283 6.34 8.32 16.76
CA ALA A 283 7.43 8.58 17.70
C ALA A 283 7.65 10.09 17.87
N ALA A 284 7.89 10.52 19.10
CA ALA A 284 8.36 11.87 19.35
C ALA A 284 9.76 12.07 18.76
N ARG A 285 10.07 13.29 18.33
CA ARG A 285 11.45 13.64 17.96
C ARG A 285 12.31 13.66 19.21
N GLU A 286 13.53 13.13 19.09
CA GLU A 286 14.54 13.36 20.12
C GLU A 286 14.82 14.86 20.22
N PRO A 287 14.91 15.42 21.43
CA PRO A 287 15.32 16.81 21.60
C PRO A 287 16.73 16.98 21.01
N THR A 288 16.84 17.87 20.02
CA THR A 288 18.12 18.25 19.41
C THR A 288 18.96 19.07 20.40
#